data_541f5c3581bc5c73f3057843194b176a
#
_entry.id   541f5c3581bc5c73f3057843194b176a
#
_cell.length_a   1.000
_cell.length_b   1.000
_cell.length_c   1.000
_cell.angle_alpha   90.00
_cell.angle_beta   90.00
_cell.angle_gamma   90.00
#
_symmetry.space_group_name_H-M   'P 1'
#
loop_
_entity.id
_entity.type
_entity.pdbx_description
1 polymer ?
#
loop_
_entity_poly.entity_id
_entity_poly.type
_entity_poly.pdbx_seq_one_letter_code
_entity_poly.pdbx_strand_id
1 'polypeptide(L)'
;MVKEDIKIINFKSAQKNNFFAPEWNYYIFESKIHKINFNNLSKCLLKKEKEILKLPPTFKVGKITDGYTGLGKNSTTMRFNRYNVFNWKNKNISLLKENIINFHNNIINYFKLPPVNELYIQCWVNIMRKGEKIQPHIHGVKPDTYLGGHICIQCNNTSTNYINPINQINEPEIYSSKNEIGKITLFQNNIPHFTDIQNTNNKRITLAFDLSLVKLDDNYVRII
;
A
#
# COMPACT_ATOMS: atom_id res chain seq x y z
N MET A 1 6.60 -26.17 0.78
CA MET A 1 6.12 -24.77 0.72
C MET A 1 5.42 -24.47 2.02
N VAL A 2 5.91 -23.52 2.81
CA VAL A 2 5.20 -23.06 4.02
C VAL A 2 3.94 -22.35 3.51
N LYS A 3 2.75 -22.85 3.88
CA LYS A 3 1.50 -22.14 3.65
C LYS A 3 1.60 -20.85 4.48
N GLU A 4 1.86 -19.73 3.81
CA GLU A 4 1.75 -18.43 4.46
C GLU A 4 0.29 -18.24 4.82
N ASP A 5 0.01 -18.00 6.10
CA ASP A 5 -1.33 -17.72 6.56
C ASP A 5 -1.78 -16.36 6.01
N ILE A 6 -2.72 -16.41 5.09
CA ILE A 6 -3.37 -15.20 4.55
C ILE A 6 -4.54 -14.88 5.45
N LYS A 7 -4.52 -13.74 6.11
CA LYS A 7 -5.69 -13.18 6.78
C LYS A 7 -6.50 -12.38 5.76
N ILE A 8 -7.77 -12.74 5.59
CA ILE A 8 -8.69 -12.08 4.66
C ILE A 8 -9.72 -11.31 5.46
N ILE A 9 -9.85 -10.03 5.17
CA ILE A 9 -10.87 -9.14 5.69
C ILE A 9 -11.77 -8.76 4.52
N ASN A 10 -13.07 -8.69 4.76
CA ASN A 10 -14.03 -8.47 3.72
C ASN A 10 -15.15 -7.53 4.18
N PHE A 11 -15.26 -6.36 3.55
CA PHE A 11 -16.44 -5.53 3.61
C PHE A 11 -17.42 -6.03 2.56
N LYS A 12 -18.50 -6.71 2.98
CA LYS A 12 -19.47 -7.28 2.06
C LYS A 12 -20.89 -6.89 2.40
N SER A 13 -21.73 -6.77 1.40
CA SER A 13 -23.17 -6.60 1.57
C SER A 13 -23.81 -7.84 2.24
N ALA A 14 -24.95 -7.64 2.86
CA ALA A 14 -25.85 -8.75 3.15
C ALA A 14 -26.31 -9.43 1.84
N GLN A 15 -26.85 -10.62 1.95
CA GLN A 15 -27.46 -11.29 0.80
C GLN A 15 -28.64 -10.46 0.29
N LYS A 16 -28.64 -10.18 -1.01
CA LYS A 16 -29.75 -9.41 -1.61
C LYS A 16 -31.02 -10.25 -1.71
N ASN A 17 -32.16 -9.62 -1.39
CA ASN A 17 -33.48 -10.23 -1.46
C ASN A 17 -34.28 -9.81 -2.69
N ASN A 18 -33.78 -8.85 -3.48
CA ASN A 18 -34.43 -8.36 -4.69
C ASN A 18 -33.39 -7.78 -5.65
N PHE A 19 -33.81 -7.51 -6.88
CA PHE A 19 -32.93 -7.02 -7.95
C PHE A 19 -32.29 -5.65 -7.64
N PHE A 20 -32.98 -4.77 -6.93
CA PHE A 20 -32.51 -3.41 -6.64
C PHE A 20 -31.68 -3.30 -5.35
N ALA A 21 -31.58 -4.37 -4.56
CA ALA A 21 -30.74 -4.38 -3.38
C ALA A 21 -29.26 -4.28 -3.78
N PRO A 22 -28.48 -3.41 -3.12
CA PRO A 22 -27.06 -3.24 -3.44
C PRO A 22 -26.25 -4.48 -3.10
N GLU A 23 -25.23 -4.72 -3.90
CA GLU A 23 -24.29 -5.82 -3.69
C GLU A 23 -22.86 -5.31 -3.82
N TRP A 24 -21.99 -5.62 -2.85
CA TRP A 24 -20.57 -5.27 -2.89
C TRP A 24 -19.73 -6.26 -2.09
N ASN A 25 -18.42 -6.28 -2.42
CA ASN A 25 -17.47 -7.20 -1.81
C ASN A 25 -16.06 -6.63 -1.94
N TYR A 26 -15.53 -6.04 -0.88
CA TYR A 26 -14.22 -5.39 -0.88
C TYR A 26 -13.25 -6.10 0.03
N TYR A 27 -12.13 -6.54 -0.52
CA TYR A 27 -11.15 -7.37 0.16
C TYR A 27 -9.91 -6.62 0.59
N ILE A 28 -9.43 -6.97 1.78
CA ILE A 28 -8.12 -6.61 2.32
C ILE A 28 -7.44 -7.92 2.69
N PHE A 29 -6.19 -8.09 2.29
CA PHE A 29 -5.38 -9.27 2.52
C PHE A 29 -4.17 -8.91 3.35
N GLU A 30 -3.88 -9.66 4.40
CA GLU A 30 -2.72 -9.47 5.25
C GLU A 30 -1.89 -10.75 5.33
N SER A 31 -0.57 -10.60 5.33
CA SER A 31 0.40 -11.65 5.59
C SER A 31 1.66 -11.07 6.22
N LYS A 32 2.63 -11.92 6.51
CA LYS A 32 3.92 -11.51 7.09
C LYS A 32 5.07 -11.94 6.20
N ILE A 33 5.94 -10.98 5.87
CA ILE A 33 7.17 -11.22 5.12
C ILE A 33 8.25 -11.73 6.07
N HIS A 34 8.95 -12.77 5.62
CA HIS A 34 10.09 -13.36 6.32
C HIS A 34 11.39 -13.16 5.52
N LYS A 35 12.53 -13.43 6.18
CA LYS A 35 13.87 -13.43 5.56
C LYS A 35 14.37 -12.07 5.06
N ILE A 36 13.82 -10.95 5.55
CA ILE A 36 14.26 -9.59 5.26
C ILE A 36 15.01 -9.02 6.47
N ASN A 37 16.15 -8.38 6.23
CA ASN A 37 16.78 -7.55 7.25
C ASN A 37 16.16 -6.14 7.24
N PHE A 38 15.07 -5.96 7.99
CA PHE A 38 14.32 -4.71 8.05
C PHE A 38 15.14 -3.54 8.61
N ASN A 39 16.08 -3.79 9.54
CA ASN A 39 16.96 -2.75 10.07
C ASN A 39 17.88 -2.19 8.99
N ASN A 40 18.50 -3.05 8.19
CA ASN A 40 19.35 -2.62 7.08
C ASN A 40 18.52 -1.93 5.99
N LEU A 41 17.32 -2.42 5.71
CA LEU A 41 16.42 -1.81 4.74
C LEU A 41 15.98 -0.42 5.21
N SER A 42 15.56 -0.26 6.46
CA SER A 42 15.20 1.03 7.06
C SER A 42 16.33 2.06 6.92
N LYS A 43 17.58 1.69 7.27
CA LYS A 43 18.75 2.57 7.10
C LYS A 43 18.97 2.95 5.63
N CYS A 44 18.81 2.02 4.70
CA CYS A 44 18.92 2.28 3.27
C CYS A 44 17.85 3.30 2.81
N LEU A 45 16.59 3.11 3.19
CA LEU A 45 15.48 4.01 2.84
C LEU A 45 15.69 5.43 3.40
N LEU A 46 16.14 5.55 4.64
CA LEU A 46 16.46 6.84 5.26
C LEU A 46 17.65 7.55 4.56
N LYS A 47 18.64 6.80 4.08
CA LYS A 47 19.71 7.38 3.26
C LYS A 47 19.18 7.90 1.93
N LYS A 48 18.28 7.14 1.30
CA LYS A 48 17.64 7.52 0.02
C LYS A 48 16.66 8.69 0.16
N GLU A 49 16.10 8.93 1.32
CA GLU A 49 15.19 10.07 1.55
C GLU A 49 15.78 11.39 1.05
N LYS A 50 17.07 11.67 1.36
CA LYS A 50 17.75 12.90 0.93
C LYS A 50 17.84 13.05 -0.59
N GLU A 51 18.01 11.93 -1.31
CA GLU A 51 18.06 11.91 -2.78
C GLU A 51 16.64 12.11 -3.36
N ILE A 52 15.64 11.42 -2.79
CA ILE A 52 14.25 11.53 -3.22
C ILE A 52 13.74 12.96 -3.07
N LEU A 53 14.06 13.63 -1.96
CA LEU A 53 13.60 15.00 -1.69
C LEU A 53 14.18 16.04 -2.67
N LYS A 54 15.24 15.73 -3.40
CA LYS A 54 15.76 16.58 -4.48
C LYS A 54 14.96 16.46 -5.78
N LEU A 55 14.18 15.40 -5.95
CA LEU A 55 13.31 15.24 -7.12
C LEU A 55 12.19 16.27 -7.10
N PRO A 56 11.70 16.72 -8.25
CA PRO A 56 10.58 17.65 -8.32
C PRO A 56 9.32 16.97 -7.76
N PRO A 57 8.44 17.73 -7.06
CA PRO A 57 7.17 17.21 -6.62
C PRO A 57 6.33 16.63 -7.76
N THR A 58 5.52 15.64 -7.48
CA THR A 58 4.59 15.06 -8.46
C THR A 58 3.54 16.07 -8.92
N PHE A 59 3.03 16.87 -8.00
CA PHE A 59 2.01 17.88 -8.25
C PHE A 59 2.60 19.29 -8.16
N LYS A 60 2.08 20.22 -8.97
CA LYS A 60 2.47 21.64 -8.89
C LYS A 60 1.98 22.24 -7.56
N VAL A 61 2.83 23.04 -6.94
CA VAL A 61 2.50 23.79 -5.71
C VAL A 61 1.25 24.65 -5.97
N GLY A 62 0.25 24.52 -5.09
CA GLY A 62 -1.00 25.32 -5.15
C GLY A 62 -2.25 24.57 -5.57
N LYS A 63 -2.11 23.32 -6.09
CA LYS A 63 -3.30 22.47 -6.34
C LYS A 63 -3.23 21.27 -5.50
N ILE A 64 -3.34 20.55 -4.87
CA ILE A 64 -3.25 19.34 -4.09
C ILE A 64 -1.79 18.88 -3.99
N THR A 65 -1.33 18.79 -2.82
CA THR A 65 0.09 18.91 -2.56
C THR A 65 0.85 17.59 -2.48
N ASP A 66 0.19 16.44 -2.27
CA ASP A 66 0.88 15.19 -1.94
C ASP A 66 0.02 13.93 -2.15
N GLY A 67 -0.83 13.93 -3.17
CA GLY A 67 -1.77 12.83 -3.39
C GLY A 67 -2.85 12.74 -2.30
N TYR A 68 -3.18 13.87 -1.69
CA TYR A 68 -4.15 14.00 -0.57
C TYR A 68 -3.71 13.31 0.73
N THR A 69 -2.46 12.94 0.85
CA THR A 69 -2.00 12.21 2.04
C THR A 69 -1.78 13.11 3.26
N GLY A 70 -1.65 14.44 3.08
CA GLY A 70 -1.44 15.40 4.17
C GLY A 70 0.00 15.48 4.69
N LEU A 71 0.95 14.76 4.09
CA LEU A 71 2.37 14.80 4.49
C LEU A 71 3.14 16.01 3.95
N GLY A 72 2.53 16.77 3.01
CA GLY A 72 3.06 18.01 2.50
C GLY A 72 4.20 17.87 1.49
N LYS A 73 4.60 19.03 0.93
CA LYS A 73 5.58 19.12 -0.18
C LYS A 73 6.97 18.57 0.12
N ASN A 74 7.35 18.48 1.39
CA ASN A 74 8.67 18.00 1.81
C ASN A 74 8.68 16.51 2.15
N SER A 75 7.64 15.76 1.78
CA SER A 75 7.57 14.32 1.97
C SER A 75 8.12 13.53 0.76
N THR A 76 8.56 12.31 1.00
CA THR A 76 8.91 11.36 -0.06
C THR A 76 7.67 10.96 -0.87
N THR A 77 6.50 10.92 -0.22
CA THR A 77 5.20 10.63 -0.82
C THR A 77 4.83 11.64 -1.91
N MET A 78 5.21 12.93 -1.74
CA MET A 78 4.99 13.94 -2.78
C MET A 78 5.75 13.69 -4.09
N ARG A 79 6.66 12.71 -4.12
CA ARG A 79 7.46 12.31 -5.28
C ARG A 79 7.13 10.89 -5.74
N PHE A 80 5.99 10.32 -5.31
CA PHE A 80 5.66 8.90 -5.50
C PHE A 80 5.77 8.43 -6.95
N ASN A 81 5.53 9.28 -7.95
CA ASN A 81 5.65 8.94 -9.37
C ASN A 81 6.97 9.44 -10.03
N ARG A 82 7.97 9.84 -9.24
CA ARG A 82 9.28 10.28 -9.74
C ARG A 82 10.37 9.24 -9.57
N TYR A 83 10.09 8.16 -8.90
CA TYR A 83 11.00 7.05 -8.67
C TYR A 83 10.21 5.78 -8.39
N ASN A 84 10.89 4.65 -8.55
CA ASN A 84 10.36 3.36 -8.11
C ASN A 84 11.43 2.64 -7.29
N VAL A 85 11.07 2.20 -6.08
CA VAL A 85 11.97 1.49 -5.16
C VAL A 85 12.53 0.22 -5.80
N PHE A 86 11.76 -0.46 -6.65
CA PHE A 86 12.18 -1.70 -7.32
C PHE A 86 13.23 -1.50 -8.45
N ASN A 87 13.56 -0.26 -8.79
CA ASN A 87 14.70 0.07 -9.65
C ASN A 87 16.03 0.12 -8.88
N TRP A 88 16.03 0.03 -7.55
CA TRP A 88 17.25 0.12 -6.76
C TRP A 88 17.92 -1.25 -6.60
N LYS A 89 19.22 -1.30 -6.84
CA LYS A 89 20.04 -2.50 -6.65
C LYS A 89 20.26 -2.76 -5.15
N ASN A 90 19.41 -3.58 -4.53
CA ASN A 90 19.50 -3.93 -3.11
C ASN A 90 18.91 -5.33 -2.88
N LYS A 91 19.67 -6.21 -2.20
CA LYS A 91 19.24 -7.60 -1.94
C LYS A 91 17.90 -7.68 -1.20
N ASN A 92 17.66 -6.83 -0.20
CA ASN A 92 16.38 -6.83 0.52
C ASN A 92 15.22 -6.43 -0.38
N ILE A 93 15.43 -5.50 -1.33
CA ILE A 93 14.41 -5.08 -2.30
C ILE A 93 14.08 -6.21 -3.27
N SER A 94 15.07 -6.97 -3.74
CA SER A 94 14.82 -8.16 -4.56
C SER A 94 14.00 -9.20 -3.81
N LEU A 95 14.32 -9.45 -2.53
CA LEU A 95 13.54 -10.36 -1.69
C LEU A 95 12.12 -9.85 -1.42
N LEU A 96 11.91 -8.53 -1.28
CA LEU A 96 10.57 -7.96 -1.18
C LEU A 96 9.75 -8.21 -2.44
N LYS A 97 10.37 -8.05 -3.62
CA LYS A 97 9.72 -8.35 -4.90
C LYS A 97 9.19 -9.79 -4.93
N GLU A 98 10.04 -10.76 -4.59
CA GLU A 98 9.67 -12.18 -4.53
C GLU A 98 8.51 -12.42 -3.54
N ASN A 99 8.54 -11.79 -2.36
CA ASN A 99 7.47 -11.93 -1.38
C ASN A 99 6.14 -11.33 -1.86
N ILE A 100 6.17 -10.17 -2.55
CA ILE A 100 4.96 -9.57 -3.13
C ILE A 100 4.36 -10.49 -4.19
N ILE A 101 5.18 -11.03 -5.09
CA ILE A 101 4.74 -11.97 -6.14
C ILE A 101 4.11 -13.20 -5.50
N ASN A 102 4.77 -13.80 -4.52
CA ASN A 102 4.27 -15.01 -3.84
C ASN A 102 2.96 -14.73 -3.12
N PHE A 103 2.85 -13.60 -2.41
CA PHE A 103 1.62 -13.23 -1.71
C PHE A 103 0.46 -12.99 -2.69
N HIS A 104 0.73 -12.26 -3.77
CA HIS A 104 -0.25 -12.06 -4.85
C HIS A 104 -0.73 -13.40 -5.43
N ASN A 105 0.21 -14.29 -5.80
CA ASN A 105 -0.13 -15.60 -6.36
C ASN A 105 -0.93 -16.48 -5.38
N ASN A 106 -0.64 -16.40 -4.08
CA ASN A 106 -1.40 -17.10 -3.05
C ASN A 106 -2.86 -16.61 -3.00
N ILE A 107 -3.10 -15.29 -3.17
CA ILE A 107 -4.45 -14.72 -3.25
C ILE A 107 -5.17 -15.21 -4.51
N ILE A 108 -4.51 -15.16 -5.67
CA ILE A 108 -5.07 -15.65 -6.94
C ILE A 108 -5.49 -17.13 -6.82
N ASN A 109 -4.62 -17.96 -6.23
CA ASN A 109 -4.89 -19.37 -5.99
C ASN A 109 -6.04 -19.60 -4.99
N TYR A 110 -6.13 -18.80 -3.93
CA TYR A 110 -7.20 -18.88 -2.94
C TYR A 110 -8.58 -18.67 -3.59
N PHE A 111 -8.69 -17.69 -4.47
CA PHE A 111 -9.93 -17.41 -5.22
C PHE A 111 -10.11 -18.27 -6.47
N LYS A 112 -9.18 -19.19 -6.77
CA LYS A 112 -9.19 -20.04 -7.97
C LYS A 112 -9.28 -19.20 -9.26
N LEU A 113 -8.65 -18.02 -9.27
CA LEU A 113 -8.58 -17.16 -10.44
C LEU A 113 -7.51 -17.66 -11.41
N PRO A 114 -7.63 -17.31 -12.72
CA PRO A 114 -6.59 -17.61 -13.71
C PRO A 114 -5.24 -17.02 -13.29
N PRO A 115 -4.11 -17.71 -13.57
CA PRO A 115 -2.77 -17.17 -13.31
C PRO A 115 -2.57 -15.83 -14.02
N VAL A 116 -1.87 -14.93 -13.35
CA VAL A 116 -1.50 -13.62 -13.90
C VAL A 116 -0.17 -13.77 -14.64
N ASN A 117 -0.14 -13.48 -15.95
CA ASN A 117 1.05 -13.60 -16.79
C ASN A 117 1.94 -12.35 -16.78
N GLU A 118 1.36 -11.21 -16.49
CA GLU A 118 2.08 -9.94 -16.40
C GLU A 118 1.60 -9.18 -15.16
N LEU A 119 2.56 -8.77 -14.33
CA LEU A 119 2.28 -7.95 -13.16
C LEU A 119 3.30 -6.82 -13.10
N TYR A 120 2.81 -5.61 -12.98
CA TYR A 120 3.59 -4.40 -12.87
C TYR A 120 3.42 -3.78 -11.50
N ILE A 121 4.44 -3.08 -11.02
CA ILE A 121 4.44 -2.42 -9.72
C ILE A 121 5.03 -1.02 -9.82
N GLN A 122 4.37 -0.07 -9.19
CA GLN A 122 4.94 1.22 -8.79
C GLN A 122 5.07 1.23 -7.27
N CYS A 123 6.26 1.55 -6.75
CA CYS A 123 6.52 1.51 -5.32
C CYS A 123 7.27 2.75 -4.84
N TRP A 124 6.79 3.33 -3.75
CA TRP A 124 7.39 4.50 -3.12
C TRP A 124 7.53 4.35 -1.60
N VAL A 125 8.31 5.24 -1.00
CA VAL A 125 8.57 5.26 0.45
C VAL A 125 7.69 6.32 1.12
N ASN A 126 7.00 5.95 2.18
CA ASN A 126 6.37 6.87 3.11
C ASN A 126 7.19 6.91 4.41
N ILE A 127 7.67 8.08 4.78
CA ILE A 127 8.40 8.31 6.04
C ILE A 127 7.62 9.33 6.85
N MET A 128 7.08 8.88 7.98
CA MET A 128 6.28 9.71 8.89
C MET A 128 7.05 9.98 10.16
N ARG A 129 6.96 11.22 10.62
CA ARG A 129 7.56 11.73 11.87
C ARG A 129 6.48 12.01 12.90
N LYS A 130 6.89 12.29 14.12
CA LYS A 130 5.97 12.65 15.22
C LYS A 130 5.02 13.77 14.80
N GLY A 131 3.74 13.58 15.05
CA GLY A 131 2.65 14.48 14.68
C GLY A 131 2.10 14.28 13.27
N GLU A 132 2.77 13.50 12.40
CA GLU A 132 2.33 13.26 11.04
C GLU A 132 1.35 12.07 10.96
N LYS A 133 0.41 12.16 10.03
CA LYS A 133 -0.51 11.08 9.63
C LYS A 133 -0.76 11.15 8.14
N ILE A 134 -1.13 10.03 7.54
CA ILE A 134 -1.66 9.98 6.18
C ILE A 134 -3.18 10.14 6.28
N GLN A 135 -3.72 11.14 5.58
CA GLN A 135 -5.15 11.42 5.52
C GLN A 135 -5.92 10.33 4.74
N PRO A 136 -7.24 10.21 4.94
CA PRO A 136 -8.06 9.31 4.13
C PRO A 136 -7.91 9.59 2.63
N HIS A 137 -7.55 8.57 1.87
CA HIS A 137 -7.36 8.63 0.42
C HIS A 137 -7.59 7.25 -0.20
N ILE A 138 -7.72 7.21 -1.51
CA ILE A 138 -7.78 6.00 -2.35
C ILE A 138 -6.67 6.05 -3.39
N HIS A 139 -6.32 4.90 -3.97
CA HIS A 139 -5.31 4.86 -5.04
C HIS A 139 -5.93 4.99 -6.44
N GLY A 140 -7.20 4.65 -6.61
CA GLY A 140 -7.90 4.89 -7.87
C GLY A 140 -9.23 4.14 -8.00
N VAL A 141 -10.00 4.56 -9.03
CA VAL A 141 -11.31 3.98 -9.38
C VAL A 141 -11.44 3.79 -10.90
N LYS A 142 -10.33 3.81 -11.63
CA LYS A 142 -10.31 3.62 -13.09
C LYS A 142 -10.50 2.13 -13.45
N PRO A 143 -10.92 1.80 -14.69
CA PRO A 143 -11.11 0.42 -15.13
C PRO A 143 -9.87 -0.48 -14.95
N ASP A 144 -8.66 0.08 -15.09
CA ASP A 144 -7.40 -0.67 -14.92
C ASP A 144 -6.90 -0.69 -13.47
N THR A 145 -7.70 -0.18 -12.52
CA THR A 145 -7.39 -0.22 -11.10
C THR A 145 -7.37 -1.66 -10.61
N TYR A 146 -6.30 -2.05 -9.89
CA TYR A 146 -6.13 -3.41 -9.41
C TYR A 146 -5.96 -3.45 -7.89
N LEU A 147 -4.76 -3.70 -7.38
CA LEU A 147 -4.48 -3.79 -5.96
C LEU A 147 -3.46 -2.75 -5.52
N GLY A 148 -3.78 -2.02 -4.48
CA GLY A 148 -2.81 -1.26 -3.70
C GLY A 148 -2.21 -2.13 -2.61
N GLY A 149 -1.07 -1.71 -2.07
CA GLY A 149 -0.47 -2.41 -0.96
C GLY A 149 0.53 -1.58 -0.18
N HIS A 150 0.89 -2.09 0.98
CA HIS A 150 2.02 -1.53 1.72
C HIS A 150 2.71 -2.60 2.56
N ILE A 151 3.98 -2.32 2.88
CA ILE A 151 4.82 -3.15 3.75
C ILE A 151 5.34 -2.27 4.88
N CYS A 152 5.16 -2.71 6.13
CA CYS A 152 5.72 -2.04 7.29
C CYS A 152 7.21 -2.39 7.44
N ILE A 153 8.08 -1.40 7.23
CA ILE A 153 9.54 -1.54 7.35
C ILE A 153 10.01 -1.18 8.77
N GLN A 154 9.46 -0.10 9.29
CA GLN A 154 9.66 0.36 10.66
C GLN A 154 8.36 0.97 11.16
N CYS A 155 7.88 0.54 12.29
CA CYS A 155 6.62 1.02 12.85
C CYS A 155 6.69 1.05 14.37
N ASN A 156 5.76 1.79 14.95
CA ASN A 156 5.46 1.83 16.36
C ASN A 156 4.02 1.37 16.55
N ASN A 157 3.47 1.59 17.72
CA ASN A 157 2.11 1.20 18.08
C ASN A 157 1.06 2.09 17.38
N THR A 158 0.95 1.94 16.05
CA THR A 158 0.01 2.65 15.15
C THR A 158 -0.69 1.64 14.26
N SER A 159 -1.81 2.04 13.65
CA SER A 159 -2.56 1.24 12.69
C SER A 159 -2.65 1.92 11.33
N THR A 160 -2.96 1.13 10.32
CA THR A 160 -3.55 1.58 9.06
C THR A 160 -5.03 1.21 9.10
N ASN A 161 -5.88 2.20 8.86
CA ASN A 161 -7.33 2.08 9.02
C ASN A 161 -7.98 2.09 7.63
N TYR A 162 -8.81 1.11 7.35
CA TYR A 162 -9.53 0.93 6.09
C TYR A 162 -11.01 1.18 6.32
N ILE A 163 -11.61 2.01 5.49
CA ILE A 163 -13.02 2.40 5.59
C ILE A 163 -13.81 1.61 4.55
N ASN A 164 -14.94 1.02 4.95
CA ASN A 164 -15.86 0.42 3.99
C ASN A 164 -16.29 1.46 2.95
N PRO A 165 -16.02 1.25 1.64
CA PRO A 165 -16.29 2.25 0.61
C PRO A 165 -17.76 2.66 0.50
N ILE A 166 -18.68 1.82 0.95
CA ILE A 166 -20.13 2.04 0.81
C ILE A 166 -20.71 2.83 1.97
N ASN A 167 -20.30 2.52 3.20
CA ASN A 167 -20.85 3.18 4.38
C ASN A 167 -19.88 4.23 4.94
N GLN A 168 -19.94 5.45 4.41
CA GLN A 168 -19.02 6.54 4.78
C GLN A 168 -19.70 7.73 5.49
N ILE A 169 -21.05 7.74 5.56
CA ILE A 169 -21.77 8.96 5.93
C ILE A 169 -22.03 9.05 7.43
N ASN A 170 -22.60 8.04 8.04
CA ASN A 170 -23.04 8.12 9.45
C ASN A 170 -22.03 7.44 10.40
N GLU A 171 -21.94 6.14 10.33
CA GLU A 171 -21.03 5.34 11.15
C GLU A 171 -20.22 4.44 10.22
N PRO A 172 -19.10 4.94 9.66
CA PRO A 172 -18.31 4.16 8.72
C PRO A 172 -17.76 2.92 9.42
N GLU A 173 -17.99 1.76 8.80
CA GLU A 173 -17.33 0.54 9.21
C GLU A 173 -15.84 0.67 8.92
N ILE A 174 -15.01 0.53 9.95
CA ILE A 174 -13.55 0.68 9.84
C ILE A 174 -12.87 -0.60 10.33
N TYR A 175 -12.02 -1.14 9.48
CA TYR A 175 -11.06 -2.16 9.87
C TYR A 175 -9.71 -1.52 10.21
N SER A 176 -9.29 -1.63 11.47
CA SER A 176 -7.99 -1.14 11.95
C SER A 176 -6.94 -2.25 11.94
N SER A 177 -5.99 -2.15 11.03
CA SER A 177 -4.89 -3.08 10.89
C SER A 177 -3.67 -2.58 11.67
N LYS A 178 -3.35 -3.22 12.79
CA LYS A 178 -2.15 -2.90 13.58
C LYS A 178 -0.89 -3.06 12.73
N ASN A 179 -0.04 -2.04 12.72
CA ASN A 179 1.23 -2.09 12.00
C ASN A 179 2.26 -2.93 12.75
N GLU A 180 2.85 -3.89 12.05
CA GLU A 180 3.92 -4.76 12.54
C GLU A 180 5.04 -4.80 11.51
N ILE A 181 6.29 -4.83 11.96
CA ILE A 181 7.45 -4.93 11.05
C ILE A 181 7.34 -6.23 10.24
N GLY A 182 7.46 -6.10 8.93
CA GLY A 182 7.31 -7.21 7.98
C GLY A 182 5.88 -7.55 7.60
N LYS A 183 4.87 -6.86 8.16
CA LYS A 183 3.50 -7.03 7.68
C LYS A 183 3.35 -6.46 6.29
N ILE A 184 2.81 -7.27 5.39
CA ILE A 184 2.38 -6.88 4.05
C ILE A 184 0.86 -6.88 4.01
N THR A 185 0.29 -5.83 3.41
CA THR A 185 -1.15 -5.74 3.16
C THR A 185 -1.37 -5.45 1.69
N LEU A 186 -2.30 -6.18 1.06
CA LEU A 186 -2.86 -5.89 -0.27
C LEU A 186 -4.35 -5.57 -0.11
N PHE A 187 -4.85 -4.63 -0.88
CA PHE A 187 -6.26 -4.21 -0.83
C PHE A 187 -6.72 -3.65 -2.19
N GLN A 188 -8.01 -3.69 -2.45
CA GLN A 188 -8.56 -3.07 -3.65
C GLN A 188 -8.35 -1.55 -3.60
N ASN A 189 -7.83 -0.96 -4.67
CA ASN A 189 -7.37 0.44 -4.74
C ASN A 189 -8.44 1.48 -4.42
N ASN A 190 -9.71 1.13 -4.51
CA ASN A 190 -10.85 1.99 -4.19
C ASN A 190 -11.24 1.97 -2.70
N ILE A 191 -10.60 1.17 -1.87
CA ILE A 191 -10.84 1.17 -0.42
C ILE A 191 -10.16 2.41 0.19
N PRO A 192 -10.94 3.36 0.77
CA PRO A 192 -10.36 4.49 1.47
C PRO A 192 -9.59 4.03 2.70
N HIS A 193 -8.40 4.60 2.89
CA HIS A 193 -7.58 4.26 4.04
C HIS A 193 -6.75 5.44 4.53
N PHE A 194 -6.40 5.39 5.80
CA PHE A 194 -5.62 6.42 6.50
C PHE A 194 -4.77 5.78 7.59
N THR A 195 -3.91 6.57 8.23
CA THR A 195 -3.08 6.08 9.33
C THR A 195 -3.37 6.81 10.62
N ASP A 196 -3.10 6.15 11.74
CA ASP A 196 -3.00 6.84 13.02
C ASP A 196 -1.90 7.90 12.97
N ILE A 197 -2.02 8.89 13.87
CA ILE A 197 -0.97 9.89 14.08
C ILE A 197 0.27 9.18 14.64
N GLN A 198 1.42 9.47 14.06
CA GLN A 198 2.71 9.03 14.60
C GLN A 198 3.01 9.82 15.87
N ASN A 199 2.84 9.21 17.04
CA ASN A 199 2.91 9.88 18.33
C ASN A 199 4.28 9.74 19.04
N THR A 200 5.24 9.03 18.47
CA THR A 200 6.58 8.83 19.02
C THR A 200 7.65 9.52 18.18
N ASN A 201 8.84 9.72 18.77
CA ASN A 201 9.99 10.28 18.06
C ASN A 201 10.60 9.32 17.02
N ASN A 202 10.31 8.01 17.10
CA ASN A 202 10.73 7.05 16.11
C ASN A 202 9.93 7.25 14.82
N LYS A 203 10.60 7.19 13.68
CA LYS A 203 9.94 7.31 12.38
C LYS A 203 9.13 6.06 12.07
N ARG A 204 7.96 6.23 11.47
CA ARG A 204 7.26 5.15 10.78
C ARG A 204 7.71 5.14 9.31
N ILE A 205 8.14 3.99 8.82
CA ILE A 205 8.59 3.81 7.44
C ILE A 205 7.78 2.68 6.82
N THR A 206 7.11 2.98 5.72
CA THR A 206 6.41 1.98 4.92
C THR A 206 6.81 2.11 3.46
N LEU A 207 6.85 0.98 2.76
CA LEU A 207 6.81 0.94 1.31
C LEU A 207 5.36 0.83 0.90
N ALA A 208 4.85 1.82 0.18
CA ALA A 208 3.53 1.76 -0.43
C ALA A 208 3.69 1.48 -1.92
N PHE A 209 2.75 0.77 -2.51
CA PHE A 209 2.83 0.39 -3.91
C PHE A 209 1.46 0.15 -4.53
N ASP A 210 1.40 0.30 -5.85
CA ASP A 210 0.29 -0.10 -6.69
C ASP A 210 0.70 -1.23 -7.61
N LEU A 211 -0.12 -2.27 -7.67
CA LEU A 211 -0.03 -3.34 -8.65
C LEU A 211 -0.96 -3.04 -9.82
N SER A 212 -0.54 -3.43 -11.02
CA SER A 212 -1.34 -3.33 -12.24
C SER A 212 -1.09 -4.53 -13.14
N LEU A 213 -2.12 -4.93 -13.89
CA LEU A 213 -2.04 -5.99 -14.91
C LEU A 213 -1.53 -5.47 -16.26
N VAL A 214 -1.39 -4.15 -16.38
CA VAL A 214 -0.85 -3.47 -17.57
C VAL A 214 0.16 -2.40 -17.14
N LYS A 215 1.10 -2.06 -18.02
CA LYS A 215 2.04 -0.96 -17.79
C LYS A 215 1.31 0.39 -17.94
N LEU A 216 1.02 1.07 -16.83
CA LEU A 216 0.26 2.32 -16.84
C LEU A 216 1.12 3.54 -17.25
N ASP A 217 2.39 3.57 -16.84
CA ASP A 217 3.38 4.58 -17.21
C ASP A 217 4.82 4.05 -17.03
N ASP A 218 5.82 4.90 -17.23
CA ASP A 218 7.23 4.51 -17.16
C ASP A 218 7.74 4.24 -15.73
N ASN A 219 7.00 4.62 -14.70
CA ASN A 219 7.35 4.28 -13.31
C ASN A 219 6.90 2.87 -12.92
N TYR A 220 6.03 2.24 -13.71
CA TYR A 220 5.64 0.86 -13.48
C TYR A 220 6.69 -0.11 -13.99
N VAL A 221 7.22 -0.93 -13.10
CA VAL A 221 8.22 -1.96 -13.36
C VAL A 221 7.55 -3.31 -13.43
N ARG A 222 7.83 -4.09 -14.48
CA ARG A 222 7.36 -5.47 -14.59
C ARG A 222 8.00 -6.34 -13.53
N ILE A 223 7.20 -7.15 -12.84
CA ILE A 223 7.65 -8.07 -11.79
C ILE A 223 7.32 -9.54 -12.07
N ILE A 224 6.33 -9.81 -12.92
CA ILE A 224 6.03 -11.11 -13.53
C ILE A 224 6.07 -10.96 -15.05
#